data_83bab801f48f4fe45f45a6418624ee4d
#
_entry.id   83bab801f48f4fe45f45a6418624ee4d
#
_cell.length_a   1.000
_cell.length_b   1.000
_cell.length_c   1.000
_cell.angle_alpha   90.00
_cell.angle_beta   90.00
_cell.angle_gamma   90.00
#
_symmetry.space_group_name_H-M   'P 1'
#
loop_
_entity.id
_entity.type
_entity.pdbx_description
1 polymer ?
#
loop_
_entity_poly.entity_id
_entity_poly.type
_entity_poly.pdbx_seq_one_letter_code
_entity_poly.pdbx_strand_id
1 'polypeptide(L)'
;YAVQQGTGMLKTGTDTAVVGEVASEAATESSQSTPQLATNVTYVESDVSDVVEKVMPAMVSIVNNFTETANVFGQQYTQEETASGSGIIVGKTDDELLIVSNNHVVESADTLTVTFIDGSEAQAQVKGLDSDMDLAVIAVSLNDLSDDTKNAITVATLGSSDDLKLGEPVIAIGNALGYGQSVTNGIVSALNREITLENGSTGLENGSTGTFIQTNAAINPGNSGGALLNMNGEVIGINSNKIGGTAVEGMGYAIPITSASPIIADLMERQTRTKVAEDEVGYIGISLQEVTSQISQMYNMPEGIYVVSVEEGSAAANAGIMKGDIITKFLSLIHISEPTRPEPIS
;
A
#
# COMPACT_ATOMS: atom_id res chain seq x y z
N TYR A 1 -19.90 -13.84 -59.43
CA TYR A 1 -19.14 -14.49 -60.53
C TYR A 1 -18.04 -15.37 -59.91
N ALA A 2 -18.18 -16.69 -60.24
CA ALA A 2 -17.17 -17.76 -60.19
C ALA A 2 -16.53 -18.10 -58.83
N VAL A 3 -17.07 -19.11 -58.21
CA VAL A 3 -16.45 -20.02 -57.27
C VAL A 3 -15.36 -20.81 -58.00
N GLN A 4 -14.17 -20.87 -57.46
CA GLN A 4 -13.19 -21.90 -57.81
C GLN A 4 -12.72 -22.62 -56.56
N GLN A 5 -13.15 -23.84 -56.41
CA GLN A 5 -12.66 -24.79 -55.44
C GLN A 5 -11.22 -25.18 -55.75
N GLY A 6 -10.33 -25.01 -54.79
CA GLY A 6 -8.99 -25.55 -54.80
C GLY A 6 -8.82 -26.48 -53.65
N THR A 7 -8.86 -27.80 -53.95
CA THR A 7 -8.48 -28.87 -53.02
C THR A 7 -6.97 -28.85 -52.86
N GLY A 8 -6.49 -28.34 -51.70
CA GLY A 8 -5.09 -28.45 -51.28
C GLY A 8 -4.96 -29.40 -50.12
N MET A 9 -4.29 -30.51 -50.33
CA MET A 9 -3.95 -31.51 -49.33
C MET A 9 -3.15 -30.87 -48.19
N LEU A 10 -3.68 -30.96 -46.98
CA LEU A 10 -2.94 -30.67 -45.73
C LEU A 10 -1.91 -31.79 -45.52
N LYS A 11 -0.63 -31.45 -45.68
CA LYS A 11 0.47 -32.26 -45.13
C LYS A 11 0.50 -32.07 -43.63
N THR A 12 0.18 -33.12 -42.90
CA THR A 12 0.46 -33.19 -41.45
C THR A 12 1.95 -33.29 -41.21
N GLY A 13 2.55 -32.16 -40.83
CA GLY A 13 3.89 -32.16 -40.25
C GLY A 13 3.77 -32.50 -38.76
N THR A 14 4.28 -33.62 -38.39
CA THR A 14 4.48 -34.03 -36.99
C THR A 14 5.68 -33.27 -36.46
N ASP A 15 5.45 -32.12 -35.76
CA ASP A 15 6.47 -31.51 -34.90
C ASP A 15 6.61 -32.37 -33.64
N THR A 16 7.72 -33.08 -33.58
CA THR A 16 8.13 -33.88 -32.42
C THR A 16 8.69 -32.93 -31.37
N ALA A 17 7.96 -32.66 -30.29
CA ALA A 17 8.50 -31.98 -29.13
C ALA A 17 9.59 -32.86 -28.50
N VAL A 18 10.80 -32.33 -28.41
CA VAL A 18 11.93 -32.97 -27.74
C VAL A 18 11.72 -32.84 -26.24
N VAL A 19 11.35 -33.93 -25.59
CA VAL A 19 11.34 -34.02 -24.12
C VAL A 19 12.70 -34.48 -23.66
N GLY A 20 13.28 -33.70 -22.73
CA GLY A 20 14.65 -33.95 -22.22
C GLY A 20 14.81 -35.36 -21.62
N GLU A 21 15.93 -35.95 -21.92
CA GLU A 21 16.37 -37.29 -21.56
C GLU A 21 16.70 -37.37 -20.07
N VAL A 22 16.02 -38.23 -19.31
CA VAL A 22 16.38 -38.58 -17.93
C VAL A 22 17.11 -39.92 -18.00
N ALA A 23 18.37 -39.93 -17.64
CA ALA A 23 19.23 -41.13 -17.64
C ALA A 23 18.63 -42.18 -16.68
N SER A 24 18.32 -43.37 -17.26
CA SER A 24 18.06 -44.61 -16.52
C SER A 24 19.02 -45.68 -17.00
N GLU A 25 19.77 -46.23 -16.06
CA GLU A 25 20.70 -47.36 -16.31
C GLU A 25 20.00 -48.63 -16.79
N ALA A 26 20.71 -49.40 -17.57
CA ALA A 26 20.34 -50.50 -18.40
C ALA A 26 19.69 -51.70 -17.69
N ALA A 27 18.64 -52.25 -18.31
CA ALA A 27 18.39 -53.67 -18.35
C ALA A 27 17.86 -54.05 -19.73
N THR A 28 18.56 -54.95 -20.38
CA THR A 28 18.31 -55.51 -21.70
C THR A 28 17.14 -56.46 -21.62
N GLU A 29 16.03 -56.14 -22.29
CA GLU A 29 15.18 -57.12 -22.97
C GLU A 29 14.20 -56.44 -23.90
N SER A 30 14.12 -56.96 -25.10
CA SER A 30 13.32 -56.53 -26.24
C SER A 30 11.84 -56.72 -25.98
N SER A 31 11.07 -55.64 -25.84
CA SER A 31 9.67 -55.59 -26.13
C SER A 31 9.25 -54.14 -26.38
N GLN A 32 8.40 -53.96 -27.41
CA GLN A 32 7.88 -52.65 -27.83
C GLN A 32 7.29 -51.91 -26.65
N SER A 33 8.00 -50.90 -26.13
CA SER A 33 7.49 -50.03 -25.07
C SER A 33 6.77 -48.83 -25.68
N THR A 34 5.45 -48.80 -25.53
CA THR A 34 4.69 -47.55 -25.59
C THR A 34 5.27 -46.56 -24.60
N PRO A 35 5.47 -45.26 -24.96
CA PRO A 35 5.94 -44.29 -24.01
C PRO A 35 4.93 -44.12 -22.87
N GLN A 36 5.28 -44.59 -21.67
CA GLN A 36 4.52 -44.28 -20.47
C GLN A 36 4.91 -42.89 -20.00
N LEU A 37 3.95 -41.97 -19.93
CA LEU A 37 4.11 -40.75 -19.16
C LEU A 37 4.47 -41.12 -17.71
N ALA A 38 5.55 -40.51 -17.18
CA ALA A 38 5.91 -40.70 -15.79
C ALA A 38 4.75 -40.20 -14.89
N THR A 39 4.10 -41.11 -14.20
CA THR A 39 2.95 -40.84 -13.33
C THR A 39 3.34 -40.53 -11.87
N ASN A 40 4.60 -40.21 -11.60
CA ASN A 40 5.00 -39.76 -10.29
C ASN A 40 4.90 -38.23 -10.20
N VAL A 41 3.69 -37.69 -10.26
CA VAL A 41 3.40 -36.36 -9.86
C VAL A 41 3.36 -36.36 -8.32
N THR A 42 4.41 -35.94 -7.68
CA THR A 42 4.35 -35.60 -6.26
C THR A 42 3.54 -34.31 -6.17
N TYR A 43 2.29 -34.40 -5.79
CA TYR A 43 1.49 -33.24 -5.43
C TYR A 43 2.12 -32.66 -4.17
N VAL A 44 2.71 -31.49 -4.29
CA VAL A 44 2.97 -30.63 -3.13
C VAL A 44 1.65 -29.90 -2.90
N GLU A 45 0.86 -30.41 -1.97
CA GLU A 45 -0.35 -29.76 -1.51
C GLU A 45 0.10 -28.52 -0.71
N SER A 46 0.07 -27.35 -1.33
CA SER A 46 0.28 -26.08 -0.62
C SER A 46 -1.09 -25.59 -0.13
N ASP A 47 -1.63 -26.23 0.87
CA ASP A 47 -2.78 -25.73 1.60
C ASP A 47 -2.33 -24.60 2.49
N VAL A 48 -2.82 -23.39 2.23
CA VAL A 48 -2.52 -22.18 3.02
C VAL A 48 -3.61 -21.87 4.04
N SER A 49 -4.66 -22.71 4.11
CA SER A 49 -5.85 -22.46 4.94
C SER A 49 -5.50 -22.31 6.41
N ASP A 50 -4.64 -23.20 6.96
CA ASP A 50 -4.24 -23.16 8.36
C ASP A 50 -3.46 -21.86 8.70
N VAL A 51 -2.61 -21.40 7.76
CA VAL A 51 -1.87 -20.16 7.93
C VAL A 51 -2.83 -18.97 7.93
N VAL A 52 -3.77 -18.96 6.99
CA VAL A 52 -4.78 -17.90 6.86
C VAL A 52 -5.67 -17.85 8.11
N GLU A 53 -6.20 -18.98 8.56
CA GLU A 53 -7.05 -19.06 9.77
C GLU A 53 -6.33 -18.49 10.99
N LYS A 54 -5.06 -18.80 11.14
CA LYS A 54 -4.23 -18.31 12.26
C LYS A 54 -4.01 -16.80 12.24
N VAL A 55 -3.83 -16.19 11.05
CA VAL A 55 -3.42 -14.78 10.94
C VAL A 55 -4.59 -13.83 10.67
N MET A 56 -5.71 -14.34 10.17
CA MET A 56 -6.89 -13.56 9.84
C MET A 56 -7.39 -12.67 11.01
N PRO A 57 -7.34 -13.11 12.28
CA PRO A 57 -7.72 -12.27 13.43
C PRO A 57 -6.85 -11.02 13.64
N ALA A 58 -5.70 -10.94 12.99
CA ALA A 58 -4.83 -9.76 13.01
C ALA A 58 -5.08 -8.81 11.83
N MET A 59 -5.96 -9.16 10.89
CA MET A 59 -6.26 -8.38 9.70
C MET A 59 -7.56 -7.60 9.88
N VAL A 60 -7.57 -6.35 9.42
CA VAL A 60 -8.74 -5.48 9.46
C VAL A 60 -9.03 -4.86 8.11
N SER A 61 -10.29 -4.51 7.89
CA SER A 61 -10.72 -3.65 6.79
C SER A 61 -10.77 -2.20 7.28
N ILE A 62 -10.38 -1.27 6.42
CA ILE A 62 -10.40 0.17 6.71
C ILE A 62 -11.27 0.85 5.66
N VAL A 63 -12.19 1.67 6.12
CA VAL A 63 -12.99 2.58 5.29
C VAL A 63 -12.63 4.00 5.68
N ASN A 64 -12.18 4.77 4.71
CA ASN A 64 -11.85 6.18 4.84
C ASN A 64 -12.92 7.01 4.12
N ASN A 65 -13.65 7.82 4.87
CA ASN A 65 -14.55 8.82 4.30
C ASN A 65 -13.86 10.18 4.40
N PHE A 66 -13.75 10.87 3.29
CA PHE A 66 -13.09 12.17 3.19
C PHE A 66 -13.87 13.11 2.26
N THR A 67 -13.63 14.38 2.43
CA THR A 67 -14.29 15.44 1.67
C THR A 67 -13.31 16.05 0.69
N GLU A 68 -13.57 15.90 -0.61
CA GLU A 68 -12.80 16.54 -1.66
C GLU A 68 -13.44 17.87 -2.07
N THR A 69 -12.63 18.93 -2.10
CA THR A 69 -13.10 20.26 -2.47
C THR A 69 -12.40 20.74 -3.73
N ALA A 70 -13.14 20.87 -4.82
CA ALA A 70 -12.67 21.38 -6.10
C ALA A 70 -13.16 22.81 -6.37
N ASN A 71 -12.26 23.70 -6.79
CA ASN A 71 -12.61 25.04 -7.26
C ASN A 71 -12.73 25.02 -8.79
N VAL A 72 -13.95 25.11 -9.30
CA VAL A 72 -14.24 25.16 -10.72
C VAL A 72 -14.87 26.53 -11.06
N PHE A 73 -14.16 27.33 -11.86
CA PHE A 73 -14.60 28.69 -12.26
C PHE A 73 -14.98 29.63 -11.10
N GLY A 74 -14.28 29.52 -9.95
CA GLY A 74 -14.55 30.36 -8.79
C GLY A 74 -15.73 29.91 -7.93
N GLN A 75 -16.32 28.77 -8.23
CA GLN A 75 -17.29 28.08 -7.38
C GLN A 75 -16.63 26.88 -6.71
N GLN A 76 -16.84 26.76 -5.41
CA GLN A 76 -16.35 25.66 -4.61
C GLN A 76 -17.36 24.52 -4.66
N TYR A 77 -16.92 23.37 -5.13
CA TYR A 77 -17.69 22.13 -5.14
C TYR A 77 -17.07 21.19 -4.11
N THR A 78 -17.88 20.73 -3.22
CA THR A 78 -17.51 19.79 -2.17
C THR A 78 -18.19 18.45 -2.47
N GLN A 79 -17.42 17.37 -2.52
CA GLN A 79 -17.91 16.02 -2.74
C GLN A 79 -17.37 15.10 -1.64
N GLU A 80 -18.26 14.30 -1.06
CA GLU A 80 -17.87 13.24 -0.13
C GLU A 80 -17.42 12.02 -0.94
N GLU A 81 -16.23 11.52 -0.63
CA GLU A 81 -15.62 10.37 -1.26
C GLU A 81 -15.34 9.28 -0.20
N THR A 82 -15.29 8.04 -0.66
CA THR A 82 -14.98 6.89 0.19
C THR A 82 -13.88 6.05 -0.45
N ALA A 83 -12.81 5.84 0.30
CA ALA A 83 -11.77 4.88 -0.06
C ALA A 83 -11.80 3.69 0.90
N SER A 84 -11.36 2.54 0.40
CA SER A 84 -11.24 1.32 1.20
C SER A 84 -9.84 0.72 1.08
N GLY A 85 -9.38 0.15 2.18
CA GLY A 85 -8.10 -0.52 2.27
C GLY A 85 -8.09 -1.56 3.38
N SER A 86 -6.91 -1.94 3.76
CA SER A 86 -6.66 -2.95 4.79
C SER A 86 -5.70 -2.42 5.85
N GLY A 87 -5.66 -3.12 6.98
CA GLY A 87 -4.69 -2.88 8.02
C GLY A 87 -4.28 -4.17 8.72
N ILE A 88 -3.18 -4.07 9.46
CA ILE A 88 -2.58 -5.15 10.23
C ILE A 88 -2.50 -4.70 11.69
N ILE A 89 -3.05 -5.44 12.61
CA ILE A 89 -2.91 -5.19 14.05
C ILE A 89 -1.48 -5.53 14.44
N VAL A 90 -0.67 -4.51 14.78
CA VAL A 90 0.76 -4.66 15.09
C VAL A 90 1.10 -4.44 16.56
N GLY A 91 0.15 -3.94 17.34
CA GLY A 91 0.40 -3.69 18.77
C GLY A 91 -0.86 -3.39 19.56
N LYS A 92 -0.70 -3.39 20.85
CA LYS A 92 -1.73 -3.04 21.82
C LYS A 92 -1.07 -2.37 23.02
N THR A 93 -1.59 -1.24 23.43
CA THR A 93 -1.27 -0.57 24.69
C THR A 93 -2.35 -0.85 25.73
N ASP A 94 -2.31 -0.18 26.87
CA ASP A 94 -3.37 -0.29 27.89
C ASP A 94 -4.71 0.28 27.39
N ASP A 95 -4.66 1.29 26.50
CA ASP A 95 -5.83 2.06 26.06
C ASP A 95 -6.13 1.94 24.55
N GLU A 96 -5.15 1.56 23.74
CA GLU A 96 -5.25 1.61 22.28
C GLU A 96 -4.84 0.30 21.61
N LEU A 97 -5.56 -0.06 20.56
CA LEU A 97 -5.15 -1.06 19.58
C LEU A 97 -4.46 -0.34 18.41
N LEU A 98 -3.26 -0.77 18.06
CA LEU A 98 -2.43 -0.13 17.03
C LEU A 98 -2.44 -0.94 15.75
N ILE A 99 -2.77 -0.27 14.64
CA ILE A 99 -2.96 -0.88 13.33
C ILE A 99 -2.07 -0.15 12.34
N VAL A 100 -1.24 -0.88 11.59
CA VAL A 100 -0.49 -0.34 10.46
C VAL A 100 -1.31 -0.45 9.18
N SER A 101 -1.19 0.54 8.32
CA SER A 101 -1.76 0.58 6.98
C SER A 101 -0.86 1.38 6.04
N ASN A 102 -1.29 1.62 4.80
CA ASN A 102 -0.63 2.61 3.94
C ASN A 102 -1.11 4.03 4.23
N ASN A 103 -0.23 5.00 3.99
CA ASN A 103 -0.56 6.42 4.13
C ASN A 103 -1.75 6.80 3.23
N HIS A 104 -1.71 6.43 1.94
CA HIS A 104 -2.76 6.75 0.98
C HIS A 104 -4.14 6.14 1.31
N VAL A 105 -4.20 5.13 2.20
CA VAL A 105 -5.48 4.55 2.65
C VAL A 105 -6.15 5.45 3.68
N VAL A 106 -5.39 6.16 4.50
CA VAL A 106 -5.89 6.90 5.67
C VAL A 106 -5.69 8.41 5.59
N GLU A 107 -4.96 8.89 4.57
CA GLU A 107 -4.71 10.32 4.41
C GLU A 107 -6.00 11.09 4.16
N SER A 108 -6.02 12.35 4.57
CA SER A 108 -7.16 13.28 4.41
C SER A 108 -8.49 12.81 5.01
N ALA A 109 -8.47 11.80 5.89
CA ALA A 109 -9.69 11.23 6.46
C ALA A 109 -10.47 12.23 7.31
N ASP A 110 -11.77 12.37 7.00
CA ASP A 110 -12.73 12.96 7.91
C ASP A 110 -13.14 11.96 8.99
N THR A 111 -13.34 10.71 8.59
CA THR A 111 -13.61 9.58 9.49
C THR A 111 -12.96 8.32 8.99
N LEU A 112 -12.37 7.54 9.91
CA LEU A 112 -11.82 6.22 9.65
C LEU A 112 -12.63 5.18 10.42
N THR A 113 -13.17 4.20 9.71
CA THR A 113 -13.88 3.06 10.31
C THR A 113 -13.08 1.80 10.08
N VAL A 114 -12.82 1.06 11.13
CA VAL A 114 -12.14 -0.24 11.11
C VAL A 114 -13.15 -1.33 11.37
N THR A 115 -13.18 -2.34 10.49
CA THR A 115 -14.01 -3.55 10.65
C THR A 115 -13.10 -4.74 11.01
N PHE A 116 -13.42 -5.41 12.09
CA PHE A 116 -12.68 -6.56 12.63
C PHE A 116 -13.20 -7.89 12.07
N ILE A 117 -12.49 -8.98 12.42
CA ILE A 117 -12.79 -10.35 11.95
C ILE A 117 -14.20 -10.83 12.36
N ASP A 118 -14.73 -10.37 13.47
CA ASP A 118 -16.07 -10.69 13.97
C ASP A 118 -17.19 -9.83 13.33
N GLY A 119 -16.81 -8.93 12.40
CA GLY A 119 -17.72 -8.00 11.74
C GLY A 119 -18.07 -6.76 12.57
N SER A 120 -17.50 -6.62 13.76
CA SER A 120 -17.67 -5.39 14.57
C SER A 120 -16.89 -4.22 13.95
N GLU A 121 -17.41 -3.01 14.16
CA GLU A 121 -16.80 -1.78 13.64
C GLU A 121 -16.44 -0.84 14.79
N ALA A 122 -15.33 -0.13 14.62
CA ALA A 122 -14.92 0.94 15.53
C ALA A 122 -14.29 2.10 14.76
N GLN A 123 -14.38 3.31 15.34
CA GLN A 123 -13.72 4.49 14.83
C GLN A 123 -12.22 4.44 15.16
N ALA A 124 -11.41 4.77 14.17
CA ALA A 124 -9.97 4.89 14.35
C ALA A 124 -9.52 6.34 14.24
N GLN A 125 -8.40 6.63 14.86
CA GLN A 125 -7.72 7.92 14.80
C GLN A 125 -6.32 7.75 14.23
N VAL A 126 -5.85 8.72 13.46
CA VAL A 126 -4.48 8.71 12.96
C VAL A 126 -3.50 8.95 14.10
N LYS A 127 -2.56 8.04 14.28
CA LYS A 127 -1.47 8.17 15.25
C LYS A 127 -0.23 8.78 14.60
N GLY A 128 0.11 8.33 13.40
CA GLY A 128 1.22 8.87 12.64
C GLY A 128 1.17 8.47 11.18
N LEU A 129 1.78 9.31 10.34
CA LEU A 129 1.88 9.14 8.90
C LEU A 129 3.35 9.25 8.48
N ASP A 130 3.73 8.48 7.47
CA ASP A 130 4.98 8.58 6.74
C ASP A 130 4.66 8.44 5.24
N SER A 131 4.61 9.58 4.54
CA SER A 131 4.29 9.62 3.13
C SER A 131 5.44 9.15 2.24
N ASP A 132 6.70 9.18 2.74
CA ASP A 132 7.88 8.75 1.99
C ASP A 132 7.87 7.25 1.75
N MET A 133 7.45 6.47 2.74
CA MET A 133 7.35 5.02 2.64
C MET A 133 5.91 4.54 2.47
N ASP A 134 4.95 5.46 2.30
CA ASP A 134 3.52 5.16 2.19
C ASP A 134 3.02 4.32 3.38
N LEU A 135 3.40 4.70 4.61
CA LEU A 135 3.05 4.01 5.84
C LEU A 135 2.20 4.90 6.75
N ALA A 136 1.29 4.27 7.48
CA ALA A 136 0.50 4.91 8.51
C ALA A 136 0.31 3.98 9.71
N VAL A 137 0.19 4.58 10.90
CA VAL A 137 -0.33 3.90 12.09
C VAL A 137 -1.59 4.62 12.53
N ILE A 138 -2.66 3.86 12.70
CA ILE A 138 -3.92 4.31 13.25
C ILE A 138 -4.17 3.60 14.60
N ALA A 139 -4.94 4.23 15.46
CA ALA A 139 -5.28 3.72 16.77
C ALA A 139 -6.80 3.60 16.91
N VAL A 140 -7.25 2.51 17.53
CA VAL A 140 -8.63 2.30 17.96
C VAL A 140 -8.64 2.23 19.47
N SER A 141 -9.51 3.01 20.12
CA SER A 141 -9.67 2.97 21.58
C SER A 141 -10.18 1.60 22.03
N LEU A 142 -9.48 0.96 22.95
CA LEU A 142 -9.92 -0.31 23.51
C LEU A 142 -11.24 -0.19 24.30
N ASN A 143 -11.59 1.01 24.75
CA ASN A 143 -12.86 1.24 25.44
C ASN A 143 -14.06 1.17 24.49
N ASP A 144 -13.83 1.37 23.18
CA ASP A 144 -14.87 1.32 22.16
C ASP A 144 -15.10 -0.11 21.64
N LEU A 145 -14.26 -1.06 22.05
CA LEU A 145 -14.35 -2.47 21.63
C LEU A 145 -15.09 -3.30 22.71
N SER A 146 -15.96 -4.20 22.24
CA SER A 146 -16.56 -5.21 23.10
C SER A 146 -15.54 -6.23 23.60
N ASP A 147 -15.82 -6.94 24.67
CA ASP A 147 -14.97 -8.01 25.17
C ASP A 147 -14.90 -9.16 24.15
N ASP A 148 -15.97 -9.43 23.42
CA ASP A 148 -16.01 -10.45 22.37
C ASP A 148 -15.04 -10.09 21.24
N THR A 149 -15.06 -8.84 20.77
CA THR A 149 -14.11 -8.34 19.75
C THR A 149 -12.67 -8.41 20.24
N LYS A 150 -12.42 -7.97 21.51
CA LYS A 150 -11.06 -8.04 22.11
C LYS A 150 -10.52 -9.46 22.19
N ASN A 151 -11.41 -10.46 22.36
CA ASN A 151 -11.04 -11.87 22.40
C ASN A 151 -10.91 -12.48 20.99
N ALA A 152 -11.57 -11.92 19.98
CA ALA A 152 -11.54 -12.38 18.60
C ALA A 152 -10.29 -11.92 17.83
N ILE A 153 -9.64 -10.84 18.25
CA ILE A 153 -8.48 -10.24 17.57
C ILE A 153 -7.16 -10.71 18.15
N THR A 154 -6.13 -10.70 17.31
CA THR A 154 -4.73 -10.99 17.70
C THR A 154 -3.79 -9.94 17.15
N VAL A 155 -2.58 -9.86 17.71
CA VAL A 155 -1.49 -9.05 17.16
C VAL A 155 -0.69 -9.91 16.18
N ALA A 156 -0.40 -9.38 14.99
CA ALA A 156 0.37 -10.06 13.96
C ALA A 156 1.83 -10.27 14.42
N THR A 157 2.42 -11.36 13.99
CA THR A 157 3.86 -11.59 14.13
C THR A 157 4.58 -10.95 12.95
N LEU A 158 5.48 -10.01 13.22
CA LEU A 158 6.34 -9.43 12.19
C LEU A 158 7.55 -10.36 11.99
N GLY A 159 7.80 -10.71 10.72
CA GLY A 159 8.95 -11.51 10.31
C GLY A 159 10.14 -10.66 9.87
N SER A 160 10.96 -11.22 8.97
CA SER A 160 12.06 -10.53 8.31
C SER A 160 11.90 -10.61 6.79
N SER A 161 12.18 -9.52 6.11
CA SER A 161 12.24 -9.49 4.65
C SER A 161 13.68 -9.62 4.09
N ASP A 162 14.69 -9.66 4.95
CA ASP A 162 16.11 -9.64 4.52
C ASP A 162 16.59 -10.99 3.96
N ASP A 163 16.02 -12.08 4.46
CA ASP A 163 16.41 -13.45 4.09
C ASP A 163 15.52 -14.06 3.00
N LEU A 164 14.61 -13.29 2.41
CA LEU A 164 13.71 -13.77 1.37
C LEU A 164 14.46 -14.21 0.12
N LYS A 165 13.95 -15.25 -0.53
CA LYS A 165 14.50 -15.77 -1.79
C LYS A 165 13.46 -15.77 -2.89
N LEU A 166 13.94 -15.62 -4.12
CA LEU A 166 13.11 -15.75 -5.31
C LEU A 166 12.45 -17.13 -5.36
N GLY A 167 11.15 -17.15 -5.63
CA GLY A 167 10.37 -18.37 -5.69
C GLY A 167 9.80 -18.84 -4.35
N GLU A 168 10.11 -18.18 -3.22
CA GLU A 168 9.46 -18.49 -1.94
C GLU A 168 7.96 -18.22 -2.00
N PRO A 169 7.11 -19.14 -1.53
CA PRO A 169 5.67 -18.94 -1.52
C PRO A 169 5.28 -17.84 -0.53
N VAL A 170 4.32 -17.02 -0.93
CA VAL A 170 3.79 -15.91 -0.14
C VAL A 170 2.25 -15.89 -0.20
N ILE A 171 1.64 -15.32 0.83
CA ILE A 171 0.19 -15.15 0.94
C ILE A 171 -0.06 -13.66 1.13
N ALA A 172 -0.91 -13.07 0.29
CA ALA A 172 -1.37 -11.70 0.46
C ALA A 172 -2.80 -11.70 1.00
N ILE A 173 -3.02 -10.94 2.07
CA ILE A 173 -4.35 -10.78 2.69
C ILE A 173 -4.72 -9.30 2.66
N GLY A 174 -5.98 -9.01 2.34
CA GLY A 174 -6.55 -7.68 2.38
C GLY A 174 -8.03 -7.67 2.03
N ASN A 175 -8.66 -6.49 2.12
CA ASN A 175 -10.08 -6.28 1.81
C ASN A 175 -10.24 -5.79 0.36
N ALA A 176 -10.08 -6.70 -0.61
CA ALA A 176 -10.17 -6.33 -2.02
C ALA A 176 -11.55 -5.72 -2.36
N LEU A 177 -11.52 -4.48 -2.87
CA LEU A 177 -12.70 -3.74 -3.32
C LEU A 177 -13.79 -3.51 -2.26
N GLY A 178 -13.46 -3.63 -0.96
CA GLY A 178 -14.43 -3.43 0.12
C GLY A 178 -15.46 -4.57 0.28
N TYR A 179 -15.28 -5.70 -0.41
CA TYR A 179 -16.20 -6.84 -0.32
C TYR A 179 -15.87 -7.82 0.81
N GLY A 180 -15.02 -7.43 1.74
CA GLY A 180 -14.52 -8.26 2.83
C GLY A 180 -13.11 -8.78 2.56
N GLN A 181 -12.54 -9.43 3.57
CA GLN A 181 -11.17 -9.94 3.50
C GLN A 181 -11.04 -11.00 2.40
N SER A 182 -10.02 -10.85 1.59
CA SER A 182 -9.66 -11.77 0.51
C SER A 182 -8.22 -12.23 0.66
N VAL A 183 -7.95 -13.44 0.21
CA VAL A 183 -6.66 -14.09 0.25
C VAL A 183 -6.22 -14.42 -1.16
N THR A 184 -5.00 -14.04 -1.50
CA THR A 184 -4.33 -14.47 -2.72
C THR A 184 -2.98 -15.08 -2.38
N ASN A 185 -2.50 -16.03 -3.15
CA ASN A 185 -1.19 -16.62 -2.97
C ASN A 185 -0.33 -16.47 -4.23
N GLY A 186 0.95 -16.54 -4.05
CA GLY A 186 1.93 -16.41 -5.11
C GLY A 186 3.33 -16.73 -4.60
N ILE A 187 4.32 -16.15 -5.25
CA ILE A 187 5.72 -16.29 -4.89
C ILE A 187 6.41 -14.93 -4.85
N VAL A 188 7.56 -14.85 -4.21
CA VAL A 188 8.49 -13.73 -4.35
C VAL A 188 9.03 -13.76 -5.78
N SER A 189 8.61 -12.80 -6.62
CA SER A 189 9.01 -12.71 -8.03
C SER A 189 10.31 -11.92 -8.23
N ALA A 190 10.53 -10.89 -7.41
CA ALA A 190 11.77 -10.13 -7.35
C ALA A 190 11.94 -9.47 -5.97
N LEU A 191 13.18 -9.13 -5.65
CA LEU A 191 13.56 -8.40 -4.44
C LEU A 191 14.31 -7.12 -4.83
N ASN A 192 14.31 -6.15 -3.90
CA ASN A 192 15.02 -4.89 -4.07
C ASN A 192 14.67 -4.17 -5.39
N ARG A 193 13.37 -4.18 -5.76
CA ARG A 193 12.89 -3.46 -6.94
C ARG A 193 12.84 -1.98 -6.65
N GLU A 194 13.70 -1.23 -7.32
CA GLU A 194 13.55 0.22 -7.45
C GLU A 194 12.52 0.49 -8.55
N ILE A 195 11.45 1.20 -8.22
CA ILE A 195 10.39 1.51 -9.17
C ILE A 195 10.41 3.00 -9.44
N THR A 196 10.61 3.36 -10.70
CA THR A 196 10.46 4.72 -11.21
C THR A 196 9.19 4.76 -12.06
N LEU A 197 8.27 5.65 -11.75
CA LEU A 197 7.06 5.86 -12.54
C LEU A 197 7.40 6.57 -13.86
N GLU A 198 6.56 6.40 -14.90
CA GLU A 198 6.74 7.04 -16.22
C GLU A 198 6.82 8.56 -16.16
N ASN A 199 6.28 9.19 -15.12
CA ASN A 199 6.39 10.63 -14.88
C ASN A 199 7.72 11.07 -14.27
N GLY A 200 8.68 10.16 -14.09
CA GLY A 200 9.98 10.42 -13.47
C GLY A 200 9.96 10.44 -11.94
N SER A 201 8.79 10.22 -11.33
CA SER A 201 8.65 10.02 -9.90
C SER A 201 9.06 8.59 -9.53
N THR A 202 9.83 8.43 -8.51
CA THR A 202 10.09 7.12 -7.90
C THR A 202 8.79 6.70 -7.22
N GLY A 203 8.37 5.46 -7.31
CA GLY A 203 7.05 4.95 -6.93
C GLY A 203 6.46 5.36 -5.57
N LEU A 204 7.10 6.28 -4.88
CA LEU A 204 6.69 6.99 -3.69
C LEU A 204 6.44 8.46 -4.07
N GLU A 205 5.42 9.09 -3.51
CA GLU A 205 4.92 10.44 -3.91
C GLU A 205 5.98 11.54 -3.90
N ASN A 206 7.08 11.37 -3.17
CA ASN A 206 8.10 12.41 -2.95
C ASN A 206 9.47 12.13 -3.59
N GLY A 207 9.53 11.26 -4.59
CA GLY A 207 10.80 10.97 -5.27
C GLY A 207 11.79 10.14 -4.44
N SER A 208 11.39 9.59 -3.30
CA SER A 208 12.22 8.67 -2.53
C SER A 208 12.40 7.35 -3.26
N THR A 209 13.62 6.84 -3.33
CA THR A 209 13.91 5.51 -3.87
C THR A 209 13.65 4.46 -2.78
N GLY A 210 12.48 3.83 -2.83
CA GLY A 210 12.19 2.65 -2.02
C GLY A 210 12.55 1.37 -2.76
N THR A 211 13.00 0.37 -2.04
CA THR A 211 13.12 -0.99 -2.59
C THR A 211 11.92 -1.82 -2.14
N PHE A 212 11.32 -2.56 -3.08
CA PHE A 212 10.07 -3.28 -2.86
C PHE A 212 10.24 -4.78 -3.12
N ILE A 213 9.38 -5.57 -2.45
CA ILE A 213 9.17 -6.98 -2.78
C ILE A 213 8.19 -7.04 -3.94
N GLN A 214 8.56 -7.68 -5.05
CA GLN A 214 7.65 -7.99 -6.12
C GLN A 214 7.09 -9.40 -5.94
N THR A 215 5.78 -9.56 -6.10
CA THR A 215 5.08 -10.85 -6.06
C THR A 215 4.12 -10.99 -7.25
N ASN A 216 3.77 -12.21 -7.61
CA ASN A 216 2.68 -12.50 -8.53
C ASN A 216 1.35 -12.81 -7.81
N ALA A 217 1.32 -12.79 -6.48
CA ALA A 217 0.07 -12.75 -5.73
C ALA A 217 -0.72 -11.50 -6.16
N ALA A 218 -2.02 -11.65 -6.40
CA ALA A 218 -2.85 -10.54 -6.89
C ALA A 218 -2.99 -9.46 -5.82
N ILE A 219 -2.40 -8.28 -6.07
CA ILE A 219 -2.57 -7.07 -5.27
C ILE A 219 -3.47 -6.12 -6.06
N ASN A 220 -4.64 -5.83 -5.51
CA ASN A 220 -5.68 -5.01 -6.13
C ASN A 220 -6.08 -3.87 -5.21
N PRO A 221 -6.81 -2.83 -5.68
CA PRO A 221 -7.44 -1.83 -4.82
C PRO A 221 -8.19 -2.50 -3.66
N GLY A 222 -7.94 -2.02 -2.43
CA GLY A 222 -8.45 -2.59 -1.20
C GLY A 222 -7.46 -3.51 -0.46
N ASN A 223 -6.51 -4.17 -1.14
CA ASN A 223 -5.45 -4.93 -0.46
C ASN A 223 -4.34 -4.05 0.11
N SER A 224 -4.27 -2.78 -0.29
CA SER A 224 -3.32 -1.81 0.27
C SER A 224 -3.42 -1.71 1.77
N GLY A 225 -2.29 -1.73 2.46
CA GLY A 225 -2.18 -1.74 3.92
C GLY A 225 -2.34 -3.13 4.55
N GLY A 226 -2.73 -4.15 3.77
CA GLY A 226 -2.81 -5.53 4.20
C GLY A 226 -1.46 -6.24 4.20
N ALA A 227 -1.43 -7.47 4.70
CA ALA A 227 -0.20 -8.23 4.89
C ALA A 227 0.23 -9.02 3.65
N LEU A 228 1.54 -9.02 3.38
CA LEU A 228 2.22 -10.09 2.66
C LEU A 228 2.87 -11.00 3.71
N LEU A 229 2.56 -12.29 3.68
CA LEU A 229 2.96 -13.27 4.68
C LEU A 229 3.86 -14.35 4.06
N ASN A 230 4.76 -14.89 4.87
CA ASN A 230 5.44 -16.15 4.59
C ASN A 230 4.57 -17.35 5.02
N MET A 231 5.04 -18.57 4.77
CA MET A 231 4.32 -19.80 5.11
C MET A 231 4.25 -20.10 6.61
N ASN A 232 4.96 -19.36 7.46
CA ASN A 232 4.83 -19.42 8.91
C ASN A 232 3.71 -18.52 9.47
N GLY A 233 3.11 -17.67 8.60
CA GLY A 233 2.15 -16.66 8.98
C GLY A 233 2.79 -15.39 9.56
N GLU A 234 4.06 -15.14 9.26
CA GLU A 234 4.75 -13.93 9.67
C GLU A 234 4.64 -12.87 8.57
N VAL A 235 4.41 -11.62 8.96
CA VAL A 235 4.35 -10.48 8.03
C VAL A 235 5.75 -10.19 7.52
N ILE A 236 5.96 -10.34 6.22
CA ILE A 236 7.22 -10.04 5.53
C ILE A 236 7.15 -8.76 4.69
N GLY A 237 5.93 -8.23 4.50
CA GLY A 237 5.72 -6.97 3.79
C GLY A 237 4.32 -6.42 3.98
N ILE A 238 4.13 -5.15 3.60
CA ILE A 238 2.84 -4.45 3.59
C ILE A 238 2.46 -4.23 2.13
N ASN A 239 1.32 -4.78 1.71
CA ASN A 239 0.86 -4.67 0.33
C ASN A 239 0.56 -3.21 -0.05
N SER A 240 0.91 -2.80 -1.26
CA SER A 240 0.54 -1.49 -1.80
C SER A 240 0.21 -1.59 -3.29
N ASN A 241 -0.98 -1.15 -3.67
CA ASN A 241 -1.40 -1.10 -5.07
C ASN A 241 -0.97 0.19 -5.79
N LYS A 242 -0.49 1.20 -5.03
CA LYS A 242 -0.01 2.48 -5.57
C LYS A 242 1.38 2.36 -6.19
N ILE A 243 2.12 1.32 -5.81
CA ILE A 243 3.47 1.05 -6.27
C ILE A 243 3.40 0.36 -7.64
N GLY A 244 4.11 0.90 -8.64
CA GLY A 244 4.21 0.30 -9.97
C GLY A 244 3.28 0.89 -11.04
N GLY A 245 2.54 1.95 -10.75
CA GLY A 245 1.71 2.66 -11.74
C GLY A 245 0.51 1.86 -12.23
N THR A 246 0.19 1.96 -13.52
CA THR A 246 -0.92 1.19 -14.12
C THR A 246 -0.68 -0.31 -13.90
N ALA A 247 -1.62 -0.95 -13.21
CA ALA A 247 -1.55 -2.35 -12.84
C ALA A 247 -1.18 -3.24 -14.04
N VAL A 248 0.02 -3.81 -13.98
CA VAL A 248 0.43 -4.85 -14.91
C VAL A 248 -0.01 -6.17 -14.29
N GLU A 249 -0.84 -6.91 -15.03
CA GLU A 249 -1.35 -8.21 -14.56
C GLU A 249 -0.19 -9.15 -14.17
N GLY A 250 -0.27 -9.73 -12.97
CA GLY A 250 0.77 -10.61 -12.43
C GLY A 250 1.97 -9.89 -11.78
N MET A 251 1.89 -8.58 -11.54
CA MET A 251 2.91 -7.83 -10.80
C MET A 251 2.28 -7.09 -9.63
N GLY A 252 2.45 -7.61 -8.43
CA GLY A 252 2.10 -6.98 -7.17
C GLY A 252 3.35 -6.52 -6.42
N TYR A 253 3.20 -5.54 -5.54
CA TYR A 253 4.29 -4.99 -4.75
C TYR A 253 3.93 -4.90 -3.28
N ALA A 254 4.95 -5.06 -2.43
CA ALA A 254 4.84 -4.86 -1.01
C ALA A 254 6.07 -4.12 -0.46
N ILE A 255 5.84 -3.27 0.54
CA ILE A 255 6.88 -2.59 1.30
C ILE A 255 7.54 -3.62 2.22
N PRO A 256 8.87 -3.83 2.16
CA PRO A 256 9.55 -4.82 2.99
C PRO A 256 9.37 -4.52 4.48
N ILE A 257 9.02 -5.53 5.28
CA ILE A 257 8.74 -5.32 6.71
C ILE A 257 9.97 -4.85 7.49
N THR A 258 11.18 -5.28 7.11
CA THR A 258 12.43 -4.84 7.77
C THR A 258 12.66 -3.33 7.59
N SER A 259 12.33 -2.78 6.42
CA SER A 259 12.39 -1.34 6.16
C SER A 259 11.25 -0.58 6.85
N ALA A 260 10.06 -1.18 6.93
CA ALA A 260 8.89 -0.57 7.54
C ALA A 260 8.95 -0.55 9.08
N SER A 261 9.53 -1.57 9.71
CA SER A 261 9.48 -1.76 11.17
C SER A 261 10.01 -0.58 12.00
N PRO A 262 11.17 0.04 11.68
CA PRO A 262 11.64 1.20 12.45
C PRO A 262 10.72 2.41 12.31
N ILE A 263 10.11 2.60 11.14
CA ILE A 263 9.14 3.67 10.89
C ILE A 263 7.86 3.40 11.68
N ILE A 264 7.34 2.18 11.61
CA ILE A 264 6.15 1.76 12.36
C ILE A 264 6.37 2.00 13.85
N ALA A 265 7.54 1.62 14.40
CA ALA A 265 7.88 1.83 15.80
C ALA A 265 7.84 3.32 16.19
N ASP A 266 8.43 4.20 15.37
CA ASP A 266 8.38 5.66 15.59
C ASP A 266 6.93 6.19 15.53
N LEU A 267 6.15 5.75 14.55
CA LEU A 267 4.76 6.15 14.41
C LEU A 267 3.89 5.69 15.59
N MET A 268 4.15 4.50 16.14
CA MET A 268 3.44 3.96 17.30
C MET A 268 3.68 4.75 18.59
N GLU A 269 4.84 5.41 18.73
CA GLU A 269 5.17 6.24 19.90
C GLU A 269 4.54 7.64 19.85
N ARG A 270 4.04 8.07 18.69
CA ARG A 270 3.42 9.40 18.54
C ARG A 270 2.11 9.46 19.32
N GLN A 271 1.70 10.70 19.65
CA GLN A 271 0.39 10.92 20.26
C GLN A 271 -0.71 10.74 19.21
N THR A 272 -1.76 10.01 19.57
CA THR A 272 -2.94 9.85 18.74
C THR A 272 -3.62 11.21 18.55
N ARG A 273 -3.92 11.56 17.30
CA ARG A 273 -4.52 12.85 16.95
C ARG A 273 -6.03 12.73 17.01
N THR A 274 -6.65 13.54 17.83
CA THR A 274 -8.12 13.70 17.87
C THR A 274 -8.50 14.92 17.09
N LYS A 275 -9.57 14.83 16.28
CA LYS A 275 -10.15 15.99 15.60
C LYS A 275 -10.69 16.93 16.67
N VAL A 276 -10.23 18.17 16.68
CA VAL A 276 -10.77 19.20 17.59
C VAL A 276 -12.19 19.57 17.18
N ALA A 277 -13.00 20.02 18.14
CA ALA A 277 -14.35 20.51 17.86
C ALA A 277 -14.29 21.72 16.92
N GLU A 278 -15.33 21.94 16.10
CA GLU A 278 -15.33 23.01 15.10
C GLU A 278 -15.13 24.41 15.70
N ASP A 279 -15.58 24.64 16.93
CA ASP A 279 -15.41 25.86 17.68
C ASP A 279 -14.01 26.03 18.30
N GLU A 280 -13.21 24.96 18.31
CA GLU A 280 -11.82 24.95 18.77
C GLU A 280 -10.81 24.98 17.61
N VAL A 281 -11.28 24.98 16.36
CA VAL A 281 -10.39 25.03 15.17
C VAL A 281 -9.65 26.37 15.14
N GLY A 282 -8.33 26.30 15.27
CA GLY A 282 -7.46 27.47 15.17
C GLY A 282 -7.13 27.81 13.71
N TYR A 283 -7.11 29.10 13.40
CA TYR A 283 -6.64 29.61 12.11
C TYR A 283 -5.29 30.27 12.26
N ILE A 284 -4.37 29.97 11.35
CA ILE A 284 -3.04 30.59 11.35
C ILE A 284 -3.05 32.01 10.77
N GLY A 285 -4.11 32.40 10.04
CA GLY A 285 -4.33 33.74 9.50
C GLY A 285 -3.46 34.04 8.28
N ILE A 286 -3.40 33.13 7.32
CA ILE A 286 -2.78 33.35 6.00
C ILE A 286 -3.76 33.07 4.88
N SER A 287 -3.62 33.81 3.76
CA SER A 287 -4.17 33.40 2.46
C SER A 287 -3.08 32.68 1.69
N LEU A 288 -3.41 31.55 1.12
CA LEU A 288 -2.43 30.62 0.54
C LEU A 288 -2.75 30.29 -0.92
N GLN A 289 -1.72 29.91 -1.67
CA GLN A 289 -1.83 29.34 -3.01
C GLN A 289 -0.84 28.19 -3.13
N GLU A 290 -1.27 27.09 -3.68
CA GLU A 290 -0.42 25.92 -3.91
C GLU A 290 0.63 26.22 -4.99
N VAL A 291 1.87 25.82 -4.72
CA VAL A 291 2.97 25.78 -5.70
C VAL A 291 3.12 24.36 -6.17
N THR A 292 2.44 24.04 -7.26
CA THR A 292 2.51 22.73 -7.90
C THR A 292 3.87 22.50 -8.56
N SER A 293 4.21 21.24 -8.90
CA SER A 293 5.44 20.89 -9.62
C SER A 293 5.64 21.68 -10.92
N GLN A 294 4.55 22.02 -11.60
CA GLN A 294 4.62 22.85 -12.83
C GLN A 294 5.01 24.29 -12.51
N ILE A 295 4.44 24.89 -11.46
CA ILE A 295 4.75 26.24 -11.00
C ILE A 295 6.18 26.26 -10.45
N SER A 296 6.57 25.26 -9.66
CA SER A 296 7.91 25.07 -9.14
C SER A 296 8.98 25.12 -10.25
N GLN A 297 8.80 24.33 -11.30
CA GLN A 297 9.70 24.28 -12.45
C GLN A 297 9.71 25.59 -13.26
N MET A 298 8.54 26.22 -13.43
CA MET A 298 8.41 27.45 -14.22
C MET A 298 9.09 28.65 -13.57
N TYR A 299 8.99 28.76 -12.24
CA TYR A 299 9.49 29.91 -11.48
C TYR A 299 10.73 29.60 -10.63
N ASN A 300 11.28 28.37 -10.73
CA ASN A 300 12.44 27.90 -9.97
C ASN A 300 12.28 28.16 -8.45
N MET A 301 11.14 27.79 -7.91
CA MET A 301 10.79 27.90 -6.50
C MET A 301 10.44 26.52 -5.92
N PRO A 302 10.61 26.30 -4.61
CA PRO A 302 10.25 25.00 -4.00
C PRO A 302 8.73 24.73 -4.13
N GLU A 303 8.36 23.47 -4.23
CA GLU A 303 6.96 23.04 -4.08
C GLU A 303 6.48 23.33 -2.66
N GLY A 304 5.19 23.62 -2.50
CA GLY A 304 4.62 23.92 -1.20
C GLY A 304 3.48 24.93 -1.25
N ILE A 305 3.30 25.66 -0.18
CA ILE A 305 2.20 26.63 -0.02
C ILE A 305 2.77 28.04 -0.02
N TYR A 306 2.52 28.78 -1.10
CA TYR A 306 2.89 30.20 -1.20
C TYR A 306 1.97 31.07 -0.36
N VAL A 307 2.53 31.90 0.50
CA VAL A 307 1.81 32.86 1.34
C VAL A 307 1.47 34.11 0.55
N VAL A 308 0.21 34.25 0.15
CA VAL A 308 -0.31 35.39 -0.62
C VAL A 308 -0.50 36.60 0.26
N SER A 309 -1.01 36.43 1.48
CA SER A 309 -1.16 37.48 2.49
C SER A 309 -1.17 36.89 3.90
N VAL A 310 -0.80 37.72 4.86
CA VAL A 310 -0.83 37.39 6.29
C VAL A 310 -1.75 38.38 6.99
N GLU A 311 -2.66 37.89 7.82
CA GLU A 311 -3.58 38.71 8.61
C GLU A 311 -2.83 39.33 9.80
N GLU A 312 -3.05 40.65 10.01
CA GLU A 312 -2.40 41.37 11.09
C GLU A 312 -2.86 40.85 12.46
N GLY A 313 -1.91 40.59 13.36
CA GLY A 313 -2.18 40.03 14.68
C GLY A 313 -2.44 38.54 14.72
N SER A 314 -2.42 37.84 13.57
CA SER A 314 -2.58 36.40 13.48
C SER A 314 -1.42 35.62 14.08
N ALA A 315 -1.61 34.31 14.25
CA ALA A 315 -0.53 33.41 14.68
C ALA A 315 0.64 33.43 13.69
N ALA A 316 0.38 33.46 12.39
CA ALA A 316 1.39 33.56 11.34
C ALA A 316 2.19 34.88 11.43
N ALA A 317 1.51 36.03 11.61
CA ALA A 317 2.16 37.32 11.78
C ALA A 317 3.06 37.33 13.01
N ASN A 318 2.59 36.78 14.13
CA ASN A 318 3.36 36.70 15.38
C ASN A 318 4.55 35.74 15.26
N ALA A 319 4.45 34.71 14.43
CA ALA A 319 5.54 33.79 14.11
C ALA A 319 6.54 34.33 13.10
N GLY A 320 6.28 35.53 12.52
CA GLY A 320 7.15 36.17 11.54
C GLY A 320 7.00 35.66 10.12
N ILE A 321 5.95 34.90 9.80
CA ILE A 321 5.61 34.52 8.43
C ILE A 321 5.20 35.77 7.67
N MET A 322 5.69 35.93 6.43
CA MET A 322 5.42 37.09 5.59
C MET A 322 4.86 36.69 4.24
N LYS A 323 4.20 37.63 3.59
CA LYS A 323 3.82 37.50 2.16
C LYS A 323 5.07 37.19 1.33
N GLY A 324 4.97 36.17 0.48
CA GLY A 324 6.06 35.71 -0.38
C GLY A 324 6.83 34.52 0.18
N ASP A 325 6.62 34.15 1.42
CA ASP A 325 7.19 32.92 1.97
C ASP A 325 6.54 31.69 1.32
N ILE A 326 7.29 30.61 1.22
CA ILE A 326 6.74 29.31 0.80
C ILE A 326 6.85 28.37 2.01
N ILE A 327 5.69 27.95 2.50
CA ILE A 327 5.62 26.94 3.55
C ILE A 327 5.85 25.60 2.90
N THR A 328 6.99 25.03 3.18
CA THR A 328 7.44 23.79 2.60
C THR A 328 7.21 22.59 3.55
N LYS A 329 6.99 22.77 4.86
CA LYS A 329 6.66 21.72 5.83
C LYS A 329 5.72 22.24 6.91
N PHE A 330 4.64 21.49 7.19
CA PHE A 330 3.71 21.83 8.24
C PHE A 330 3.39 20.58 9.08
N LEU A 331 3.80 20.59 10.36
CA LEU A 331 3.53 19.53 11.35
C LEU A 331 3.91 18.10 10.89
N SER A 332 4.94 17.94 10.09
CA SER A 332 5.36 16.65 9.50
C SER A 332 4.32 15.98 8.57
N LEU A 333 3.29 16.71 8.17
CA LEU A 333 2.20 16.19 7.34
C LEU A 333 2.38 16.48 5.85
N ILE A 334 3.33 17.35 5.49
CA ILE A 334 3.69 17.62 4.10
C ILE A 334 5.21 17.60 4.02
N HIS A 335 5.76 16.93 3.02
CA HIS A 335 7.19 17.02 2.75
C HIS A 335 7.50 18.38 2.21
N ILE A 336 8.12 19.14 3.04
CA ILE A 336 8.52 20.46 2.69
C ILE A 336 9.91 20.66 3.31
N SER A 337 10.97 20.75 2.49
CA SER A 337 12.29 21.23 2.87
C SER A 337 12.19 22.62 3.51
N GLU A 338 13.10 22.98 4.42
CA GLU A 338 13.07 24.22 5.23
C GLU A 338 12.62 25.48 4.47
N PRO A 339 11.88 26.42 5.11
CA PRO A 339 11.40 27.62 4.46
C PRO A 339 12.59 28.41 3.91
N THR A 340 12.79 28.32 2.61
CA THR A 340 13.76 29.14 1.91
C THR A 340 13.06 30.41 1.47
N ARG A 341 13.52 31.55 2.01
CA ARG A 341 13.11 32.85 1.51
C ARG A 341 13.80 33.05 0.16
N PRO A 342 13.05 33.27 -0.96
CA PRO A 342 13.69 33.65 -2.22
C PRO A 342 14.53 34.92 -1.98
N GLU A 343 15.80 34.92 -2.38
CA GLU A 343 16.60 36.13 -2.43
C GLU A 343 15.89 37.16 -3.32
N PRO A 344 15.81 38.42 -2.94
CA PRO A 344 15.21 39.45 -3.75
C PRO A 344 15.96 39.52 -5.10
N ILE A 345 15.24 39.34 -6.18
CA ILE A 345 15.78 39.52 -7.53
C ILE A 345 16.16 41.00 -7.67
N SER A 346 17.44 41.29 -7.70
CA SER A 346 18.04 42.63 -7.93
C SER A 346 17.85 43.08 -9.36
#